data_9b9c6dcdc40627f9f89618f1737d49dc
#
_entry.id   9b9c6dcdc40627f9f89618f1737d49dc
#
_cell.length_a   1.000
_cell.length_b   1.000
_cell.length_c   1.000
_cell.angle_alpha   90.00
_cell.angle_beta   90.00
_cell.angle_gamma   90.00
#
_symmetry.space_group_name_H-M   'P 1'
#
loop_
_entity.id
_entity.type
_entity.pdbx_description
1 polymer ?
#
loop_
_entity_poly.entity_id
_entity_poly.type
_entity_poly.pdbx_seq_one_letter_code
_entity_poly.pdbx_strand_id
1 'polypeptide(L)'
;MRSLILLGLLFPNFLLSQIRKDSIHFSGYTEIYFSQDQHNWNNHERPDFLYSHTSTNHFALNTAVLDFKYSSERLKTQLSLVEGTYANKVTSAEPIGFGALYVGNISYKLSPSKDLWLQAGVFPSHIGLESAIGFSNLSMTRSLAAENSPYYESGLNLQYNSNNNKWFGSLLLLNGWQTMSLMPQQALPGLGTQIQFKPNSKITLNHSTYLGEVAVLDSSQLRFFQNLYASILLKDKWTVQLQADYGMQETGNDGFDKSWMTGFFGISYQLNEKLALVGRAELLRDKYNLVISGVNNDLWGYSFNLNYLLDKHLMFRAEWRNITSNSYTFAFQNFSENHMNGLNLSLAAQF
;
A
#
# COMPACT_ATOMS: atom_id res chain seq x y z
N MET A 1 35.45 -10.00 34.84
CA MET A 1 35.73 -11.03 33.82
C MET A 1 34.42 -11.77 33.53
N ARG A 2 33.75 -11.45 32.46
CA ARG A 2 32.58 -12.20 31.97
C ARG A 2 32.91 -12.62 30.52
N SER A 3 33.06 -13.95 30.36
CA SER A 3 33.40 -14.60 29.10
C SER A 3 32.27 -14.49 28.11
N LEU A 4 32.48 -13.85 26.97
CA LEU A 4 31.63 -13.95 25.78
C LEU A 4 31.81 -15.34 25.19
N ILE A 5 30.76 -16.14 25.16
CA ILE A 5 30.71 -17.38 24.41
C ILE A 5 30.29 -17.01 22.98
N LEU A 6 31.22 -17.06 22.06
CA LEU A 6 31.00 -17.02 20.61
C LEU A 6 30.37 -18.35 20.19
N LEU A 7 29.08 -18.41 19.93
CA LEU A 7 28.46 -19.54 19.26
C LEU A 7 28.77 -19.46 17.77
N GLY A 8 29.78 -20.14 17.32
CA GLY A 8 30.06 -20.36 15.91
C GLY A 8 29.01 -21.28 15.31
N LEU A 9 28.13 -20.73 14.46
CA LEU A 9 27.23 -21.51 13.61
C LEU A 9 28.07 -22.25 12.54
N LEU A 10 28.39 -23.50 12.80
CA LEU A 10 28.86 -24.43 11.79
C LEU A 10 27.70 -24.78 10.86
N PHE A 11 27.60 -24.09 9.73
CA PHE A 11 26.78 -24.57 8.62
C PHE A 11 27.48 -25.74 7.95
N PRO A 12 26.88 -26.92 7.85
CA PRO A 12 27.47 -28.02 7.11
C PRO A 12 27.45 -27.71 5.61
N ASN A 13 28.63 -27.73 5.00
CA ASN A 13 28.89 -27.55 3.56
C ASN A 13 28.30 -28.67 2.67
N PHE A 14 27.18 -29.29 3.01
CA PHE A 14 26.72 -30.52 2.35
C PHE A 14 25.55 -30.33 1.35
N LEU A 15 25.18 -29.11 0.96
CA LEU A 15 24.04 -28.91 0.03
C LEU A 15 24.34 -28.03 -1.20
N LEU A 16 25.61 -27.75 -1.52
CA LEU A 16 25.96 -26.85 -2.62
C LEU A 16 26.06 -27.49 -4.01
N SER A 17 25.81 -28.78 -4.19
CA SER A 17 26.07 -29.44 -5.49
C SER A 17 24.88 -29.73 -6.38
N GLN A 18 23.62 -29.35 -5.97
CA GLN A 18 22.42 -29.57 -6.81
C GLN A 18 21.49 -28.36 -6.97
N ILE A 19 21.89 -27.15 -6.56
CA ILE A 19 21.04 -25.95 -6.60
C ILE A 19 21.33 -25.14 -7.89
N ARG A 20 20.95 -25.64 -9.06
CA ARG A 20 21.11 -24.89 -10.34
C ARG A 20 19.88 -24.09 -10.78
N LYS A 21 18.78 -24.03 -10.02
CA LYS A 21 17.56 -23.24 -10.36
C LYS A 21 17.02 -22.36 -9.23
N ASP A 22 17.60 -22.42 -8.05
CA ASP A 22 17.12 -21.69 -6.90
C ASP A 22 17.80 -20.32 -6.83
N SER A 23 17.02 -19.27 -6.54
CA SER A 23 17.55 -17.93 -6.37
C SER A 23 17.21 -17.37 -5.00
N ILE A 24 18.18 -16.69 -4.42
CA ILE A 24 18.01 -15.88 -3.21
C ILE A 24 18.23 -14.43 -3.62
N HIS A 25 17.28 -13.57 -3.27
CA HIS A 25 17.36 -12.13 -3.49
C HIS A 25 17.25 -11.43 -2.14
N PHE A 26 18.15 -10.52 -1.93
CA PHE A 26 18.11 -9.57 -0.81
C PHE A 26 17.99 -8.18 -1.41
N SER A 27 17.06 -7.39 -0.92
CA SER A 27 16.83 -6.04 -1.39
C SER A 27 16.40 -5.14 -0.24
N GLY A 28 16.52 -3.85 -0.43
CA GLY A 28 16.11 -2.88 0.57
C GLY A 28 15.54 -1.61 -0.05
N TYR A 29 14.77 -0.91 0.75
CA TYR A 29 14.20 0.40 0.43
C TYR A 29 14.27 1.28 1.67
N THR A 30 14.55 2.55 1.49
CA THR A 30 14.44 3.56 2.55
C THR A 30 13.99 4.88 1.96
N GLU A 31 13.10 5.60 2.67
CA GLU A 31 12.66 6.94 2.33
C GLU A 31 12.66 7.83 3.56
N ILE A 32 13.48 8.89 3.49
CA ILE A 32 13.52 9.98 4.46
C ILE A 32 12.82 11.16 3.84
N TYR A 33 12.03 11.89 4.63
CA TYR A 33 11.30 13.06 4.16
C TYR A 33 11.33 14.22 5.15
N PHE A 34 10.98 15.39 4.61
CA PHE A 34 10.65 16.60 5.35
C PHE A 34 9.37 17.17 4.78
N SER A 35 8.40 17.48 5.64
CA SER A 35 7.14 18.10 5.23
C SER A 35 6.91 19.40 6.00
N GLN A 36 6.38 20.40 5.31
CA GLN A 36 5.98 21.67 5.88
C GLN A 36 4.61 22.08 5.32
N ASP A 37 3.66 22.29 6.22
CA ASP A 37 2.33 22.76 5.87
C ASP A 37 2.17 24.25 6.13
N GLN A 38 1.10 24.85 5.59
CA GLN A 38 0.83 26.30 5.71
C GLN A 38 0.73 26.76 7.17
N HIS A 39 0.29 25.88 8.07
CA HIS A 39 0.19 26.11 9.51
C HIS A 39 0.78 24.92 10.27
N ASN A 40 1.17 25.16 11.51
CA ASN A 40 1.68 24.08 12.36
C ASN A 40 0.56 23.21 12.89
N TRP A 41 0.75 21.91 12.77
CA TRP A 41 -0.12 20.91 13.39
C TRP A 41 0.17 20.74 14.88
N ASN A 42 -0.83 20.32 15.65
CA ASN A 42 -0.61 19.84 17.01
C ASN A 42 0.33 18.62 16.94
N ASN A 43 1.32 18.57 17.83
CA ASN A 43 2.33 17.51 17.89
C ASN A 43 3.12 17.27 16.59
N HIS A 44 3.11 18.23 15.64
CA HIS A 44 3.77 18.10 14.34
C HIS A 44 3.24 16.94 13.49
N GLU A 45 1.99 16.53 13.68
CA GLU A 45 1.38 15.42 12.94
C GLU A 45 0.14 15.86 12.17
N ARG A 46 0.04 15.43 10.92
CA ARG A 46 -1.12 15.56 10.03
C ARG A 46 -2.29 14.71 10.53
N PRO A 47 -3.53 14.94 10.03
CA PRO A 47 -4.70 14.16 10.40
C PRO A 47 -4.51 12.65 10.24
N ASP A 48 -5.18 11.87 11.09
CA ASP A 48 -5.00 10.41 11.18
C ASP A 48 -5.45 9.61 9.96
N PHE A 49 -6.22 10.21 9.06
CA PHE A 49 -6.59 9.58 7.79
C PHE A 49 -5.47 9.63 6.73
N LEU A 50 -4.38 10.32 7.01
CA LEU A 50 -3.12 10.27 6.27
C LEU A 50 -2.15 9.38 7.04
N TYR A 51 -1.67 8.33 6.41
CA TYR A 51 -0.76 7.37 7.01
C TYR A 51 0.69 7.60 6.57
N SER A 52 0.88 8.03 5.32
CA SER A 52 2.21 8.34 4.77
C SER A 52 2.59 9.81 4.96
N HIS A 53 3.87 10.10 5.20
CA HIS A 53 4.44 11.45 5.29
C HIS A 53 3.71 12.34 6.30
N THR A 54 3.38 11.81 7.46
CA THR A 54 2.49 12.47 8.44
C THR A 54 3.19 13.49 9.32
N SER A 55 4.48 13.32 9.59
CA SER A 55 5.25 14.23 10.43
C SER A 55 5.61 15.52 9.68
N THR A 56 5.57 16.66 10.38
CA THR A 56 5.84 17.98 9.80
C THR A 56 6.90 18.73 10.57
N ASN A 57 7.62 19.65 9.89
CA ASN A 57 8.64 20.55 10.43
C ASN A 57 9.89 19.86 10.98
N HIS A 58 10.13 18.60 10.68
CA HIS A 58 11.35 17.86 10.97
C HIS A 58 11.59 16.75 9.94
N PHE A 59 12.83 16.24 9.89
CA PHE A 59 13.13 15.07 9.07
C PHE A 59 12.62 13.81 9.75
N ALA A 60 11.94 12.96 8.98
CA ALA A 60 11.40 11.69 9.47
C ALA A 60 11.69 10.56 8.48
N LEU A 61 11.77 9.34 9.00
CA LEU A 61 11.81 8.12 8.22
C LEU A 61 10.37 7.73 7.88
N ASN A 62 9.99 7.83 6.59
CA ASN A 62 8.66 7.36 6.15
C ASN A 62 8.56 5.85 6.22
N THR A 63 9.48 5.18 5.52
CA THR A 63 9.49 3.72 5.41
C THR A 63 10.91 3.23 5.15
N ALA A 64 11.35 2.20 5.88
CA ALA A 64 12.52 1.40 5.56
C ALA A 64 12.09 -0.06 5.49
N VAL A 65 12.48 -0.77 4.43
CA VAL A 65 12.15 -2.19 4.20
C VAL A 65 13.43 -2.97 3.94
N LEU A 66 13.56 -4.13 4.60
CA LEU A 66 14.51 -5.17 4.25
C LEU A 66 13.73 -6.38 3.74
N ASP A 67 14.04 -6.83 2.55
CA ASP A 67 13.31 -7.87 1.84
C ASP A 67 14.22 -9.06 1.50
N PHE A 68 13.83 -10.24 1.94
CA PHE A 68 14.45 -11.50 1.63
C PHE A 68 13.50 -12.39 0.85
N LYS A 69 13.89 -12.82 -0.34
CA LYS A 69 13.11 -13.71 -1.21
C LYS A 69 13.93 -14.96 -1.56
N TYR A 70 13.30 -16.11 -1.39
CA TYR A 70 13.77 -17.36 -1.97
C TYR A 70 12.80 -17.83 -3.05
N SER A 71 13.32 -18.30 -4.17
CA SER A 71 12.51 -18.80 -5.27
C SER A 71 13.17 -20.04 -5.89
N SER A 72 12.38 -21.09 -6.00
CA SER A 72 12.69 -22.32 -6.75
C SER A 72 11.61 -22.60 -7.78
N GLU A 73 11.69 -23.74 -8.47
CA GLU A 73 10.68 -24.12 -9.48
C GLU A 73 9.26 -24.23 -8.92
N ARG A 74 9.13 -24.69 -7.66
CA ARG A 74 7.82 -24.97 -7.04
C ARG A 74 7.59 -24.30 -5.69
N LEU A 75 8.58 -23.64 -5.14
CA LEU A 75 8.49 -22.99 -3.84
C LEU A 75 9.00 -21.55 -3.94
N LYS A 76 8.24 -20.62 -3.41
CA LYS A 76 8.67 -19.25 -3.17
C LYS A 76 8.39 -18.91 -1.72
N THR A 77 9.28 -18.19 -1.09
CA THR A 77 9.04 -17.59 0.21
C THR A 77 9.54 -16.15 0.21
N GLN A 78 8.87 -15.32 0.97
CA GLN A 78 9.27 -13.92 1.17
C GLN A 78 9.14 -13.57 2.65
N LEU A 79 10.16 -12.92 3.17
CA LEU A 79 10.17 -12.30 4.47
C LEU A 79 10.65 -10.86 4.31
N SER A 80 9.81 -9.90 4.68
CA SER A 80 10.14 -8.48 4.62
C SER A 80 9.86 -7.84 5.96
N LEU A 81 10.85 -7.13 6.48
CA LEU A 81 10.72 -6.32 7.69
C LEU A 81 10.56 -4.86 7.30
N VAL A 82 9.75 -4.14 8.06
CA VAL A 82 9.46 -2.72 7.82
C VAL A 82 9.54 -1.92 9.10
N GLU A 83 10.02 -0.67 8.96
CA GLU A 83 10.04 0.34 10.02
C GLU A 83 9.78 1.72 9.43
N GLY A 84 9.36 2.67 10.26
CA GLY A 84 9.12 4.07 9.89
C GLY A 84 7.74 4.57 10.30
N THR A 85 7.51 5.87 10.11
CA THR A 85 6.25 6.53 10.52
C THR A 85 5.04 5.94 9.83
N TYR A 86 5.17 5.61 8.54
CA TYR A 86 4.10 4.98 7.77
C TYR A 86 3.80 3.55 8.25
N ALA A 87 4.82 2.72 8.40
CA ALA A 87 4.66 1.36 8.91
C ALA A 87 3.97 1.34 10.28
N ASN A 88 4.45 2.16 11.20
CA ASN A 88 3.90 2.24 12.56
C ASN A 88 2.42 2.66 12.58
N LYS A 89 2.01 3.59 11.70
CA LYS A 89 0.60 3.99 11.60
C LYS A 89 -0.28 2.88 11.02
N VAL A 90 0.14 2.22 9.93
CA VAL A 90 -0.70 1.19 9.29
C VAL A 90 -0.79 -0.11 10.09
N THR A 91 0.17 -0.39 10.97
CA THR A 91 0.17 -1.59 11.83
C THR A 91 -0.21 -1.29 13.28
N SER A 92 -0.64 -0.07 13.59
CA SER A 92 -0.94 0.36 14.97
C SER A 92 -2.04 -0.45 15.66
N ALA A 93 -2.95 -1.06 14.91
CA ALA A 93 -4.02 -1.92 15.42
C ALA A 93 -3.60 -3.39 15.59
N GLU A 94 -2.42 -3.78 15.11
CA GLU A 94 -1.96 -5.16 15.21
C GLU A 94 -1.39 -5.49 16.60
N PRO A 95 -1.46 -6.76 17.04
CA PRO A 95 -0.83 -7.20 18.27
C PRO A 95 0.68 -6.89 18.32
N ILE A 96 1.20 -6.68 19.54
CA ILE A 96 2.62 -6.44 19.77
C ILE A 96 3.47 -7.55 19.12
N GLY A 97 4.46 -7.15 18.34
CA GLY A 97 5.39 -8.05 17.63
C GLY A 97 5.10 -8.19 16.13
N PHE A 98 3.91 -7.82 15.66
CA PHE A 98 3.59 -7.84 14.22
C PHE A 98 3.94 -6.54 13.51
N GLY A 99 4.14 -5.43 14.23
CA GLY A 99 4.37 -4.10 13.65
C GLY A 99 5.55 -4.00 12.68
N ALA A 100 6.59 -4.80 12.88
CA ALA A 100 7.75 -4.83 12.00
C ALA A 100 7.61 -5.80 10.80
N LEU A 101 6.53 -6.57 10.70
CA LEU A 101 6.33 -7.51 9.59
C LEU A 101 5.56 -6.82 8.46
N TYR A 102 6.21 -6.70 7.30
CA TYR A 102 5.56 -6.23 6.07
C TYR A 102 5.03 -7.38 5.23
N VAL A 103 5.86 -8.39 4.98
CA VAL A 103 5.52 -9.60 4.22
C VAL A 103 6.08 -10.81 4.93
N GLY A 104 5.27 -11.86 5.04
CA GLY A 104 5.70 -13.14 5.59
C GLY A 104 4.88 -14.25 4.98
N ASN A 105 5.32 -14.82 3.84
CA ASN A 105 4.52 -15.82 3.13
C ASN A 105 5.34 -16.95 2.51
N ILE A 106 4.62 -18.03 2.22
CA ILE A 106 5.08 -19.18 1.48
C ILE A 106 4.12 -19.39 0.32
N SER A 107 4.64 -19.62 -0.90
CA SER A 107 3.87 -19.95 -2.09
C SER A 107 4.31 -21.28 -2.68
N TYR A 108 3.37 -22.15 -2.98
CA TYR A 108 3.62 -23.46 -3.59
C TYR A 108 2.92 -23.58 -4.93
N LYS A 109 3.65 -24.03 -5.95
CA LYS A 109 3.14 -24.23 -7.30
C LYS A 109 2.32 -25.54 -7.37
N LEU A 110 1.00 -25.40 -7.58
CA LEU A 110 0.07 -26.52 -7.57
C LEU A 110 0.14 -27.35 -8.87
N SER A 111 0.52 -26.74 -9.99
CA SER A 111 0.56 -27.42 -11.28
C SER A 111 1.95 -27.33 -11.93
N PRO A 112 2.51 -28.44 -12.44
CA PRO A 112 3.76 -28.39 -13.19
C PRO A 112 3.65 -27.63 -14.52
N SER A 113 2.49 -27.71 -15.17
CA SER A 113 2.25 -27.15 -16.53
C SER A 113 1.57 -25.80 -16.55
N LYS A 114 0.93 -25.38 -15.45
CA LYS A 114 0.24 -24.10 -15.33
C LYS A 114 0.92 -23.23 -14.29
N ASP A 115 0.89 -21.94 -14.48
CA ASP A 115 1.38 -20.97 -13.48
C ASP A 115 0.28 -20.72 -12.44
N LEU A 116 0.01 -21.76 -11.65
CA LEU A 116 -1.00 -21.81 -10.59
C LEU A 116 -0.31 -21.99 -9.24
N TRP A 117 -0.47 -21.00 -8.36
CA TRP A 117 0.20 -20.93 -7.07
C TRP A 117 -0.80 -20.79 -5.92
N LEU A 118 -0.55 -21.49 -4.83
CA LEU A 118 -1.20 -21.24 -3.54
C LEU A 118 -0.20 -20.55 -2.62
N GLN A 119 -0.54 -19.34 -2.20
CA GLN A 119 0.22 -18.54 -1.25
C GLN A 119 -0.51 -18.53 0.09
N ALA A 120 0.25 -18.60 1.20
CA ALA A 120 -0.25 -18.51 2.56
C ALA A 120 0.63 -17.57 3.38
N GLY A 121 0.03 -16.75 4.25
CA GLY A 121 0.71 -15.85 5.16
C GLY A 121 0.30 -14.40 4.99
N VAL A 122 1.23 -13.45 5.26
CA VAL A 122 1.05 -12.00 5.11
C VAL A 122 1.63 -11.56 3.78
N PHE A 123 0.88 -10.79 3.00
CA PHE A 123 1.27 -10.31 1.67
C PHE A 123 0.70 -8.90 1.42
N PRO A 124 1.29 -8.12 0.47
CA PRO A 124 0.74 -6.83 0.07
C PRO A 124 -0.69 -6.97 -0.42
N SER A 125 -1.53 -5.96 -0.15
CA SER A 125 -2.93 -5.99 -0.56
C SER A 125 -3.09 -6.18 -2.07
N HIS A 126 -4.15 -6.91 -2.45
CA HIS A 126 -4.58 -7.06 -3.85
C HIS A 126 -5.39 -5.85 -4.34
N ILE A 127 -5.68 -4.90 -3.45
CA ILE A 127 -6.48 -3.70 -3.71
C ILE A 127 -5.55 -2.50 -3.94
N GLY A 128 -5.90 -1.68 -4.94
CA GLY A 128 -5.24 -0.40 -5.18
C GLY A 128 -4.11 -0.46 -6.21
N LEU A 129 -3.77 0.72 -6.70
CA LEU A 129 -2.74 0.95 -7.72
C LEU A 129 -1.39 1.30 -7.11
N GLU A 130 -1.39 2.06 -6.01
CA GLU A 130 -0.18 2.59 -5.38
C GLU A 130 0.42 1.57 -4.41
N SER A 131 1.73 1.43 -4.49
CA SER A 131 2.52 0.57 -3.61
C SER A 131 2.86 1.28 -2.30
N ALA A 132 3.05 0.52 -1.24
CA ALA A 132 3.66 0.98 0.00
C ALA A 132 5.09 1.47 -0.19
N ILE A 133 5.84 0.87 -1.12
CA ILE A 133 7.18 1.30 -1.51
C ILE A 133 7.04 2.44 -2.51
N GLY A 134 7.26 3.67 -2.04
CA GLY A 134 6.98 4.91 -2.77
C GLY A 134 7.79 5.08 -4.06
N PHE A 135 8.92 4.42 -4.20
CA PHE A 135 9.80 4.57 -5.37
C PHE A 135 9.11 4.30 -6.71
N SER A 136 8.12 3.41 -6.73
CA SER A 136 7.36 3.05 -7.93
C SER A 136 6.08 3.87 -8.14
N ASN A 137 5.65 4.66 -7.16
CA ASN A 137 4.46 5.49 -7.27
C ASN A 137 4.74 6.75 -8.09
N LEU A 138 3.73 7.25 -8.81
CA LEU A 138 3.87 8.50 -9.56
C LEU A 138 4.08 9.69 -8.60
N SER A 139 3.21 9.84 -7.61
CA SER A 139 3.28 10.89 -6.61
C SER A 139 4.12 10.46 -5.41
N MET A 140 4.72 11.41 -4.70
CA MET A 140 5.50 11.16 -3.50
C MET A 140 4.59 10.65 -2.37
N THR A 141 3.58 11.44 -1.98
CA THR A 141 2.59 11.03 -0.99
C THR A 141 1.54 10.11 -1.62
N ARG A 142 0.94 9.26 -0.83
CA ARG A 142 -0.14 8.37 -1.30
C ARG A 142 -1.44 9.14 -1.49
N SER A 143 -2.27 8.67 -2.41
CA SER A 143 -3.60 9.24 -2.66
C SER A 143 -4.57 8.94 -1.53
N LEU A 144 -5.67 9.72 -1.43
CA LEU A 144 -6.77 9.45 -0.50
C LEU A 144 -7.35 8.04 -0.69
N ALA A 145 -7.36 7.52 -1.93
CA ALA A 145 -7.77 6.16 -2.23
C ALA A 145 -6.84 5.12 -1.60
N ALA A 146 -5.53 5.30 -1.76
CA ALA A 146 -4.53 4.38 -1.23
C ALA A 146 -4.38 4.46 0.29
N GLU A 147 -4.50 5.65 0.88
CA GLU A 147 -4.47 5.84 2.34
C GLU A 147 -5.67 5.16 3.03
N ASN A 148 -6.80 5.00 2.34
CA ASN A 148 -8.05 4.47 2.91
C ASN A 148 -8.45 3.10 2.31
N SER A 149 -7.46 2.34 1.83
CA SER A 149 -7.58 0.95 1.40
C SER A 149 -6.52 0.08 2.08
N PRO A 150 -6.67 -1.26 2.10
CA PRO A 150 -5.73 -2.13 2.79
C PRO A 150 -4.31 -2.01 2.27
N TYR A 151 -3.36 -1.91 3.19
CA TYR A 151 -1.93 -1.88 2.92
C TYR A 151 -1.34 -3.29 2.78
N TYR A 152 -1.77 -4.20 3.65
CA TYR A 152 -1.42 -5.62 3.67
C TYR A 152 -2.67 -6.44 3.93
N GLU A 153 -2.55 -7.72 3.66
CA GLU A 153 -3.57 -8.72 3.95
C GLU A 153 -2.90 -9.99 4.45
N SER A 154 -3.64 -10.84 5.15
CA SER A 154 -3.17 -12.15 5.54
C SER A 154 -4.22 -13.23 5.32
N GLY A 155 -3.76 -14.43 4.96
CA GLY A 155 -4.64 -15.55 4.66
C GLY A 155 -4.08 -16.47 3.58
N LEU A 156 -4.99 -16.94 2.73
CA LEU A 156 -4.69 -17.78 1.56
C LEU A 156 -4.99 -17.01 0.28
N ASN A 157 -4.14 -17.19 -0.73
CA ASN A 157 -4.28 -16.55 -2.03
C ASN A 157 -3.96 -17.56 -3.14
N LEU A 158 -4.98 -17.98 -3.89
CA LEU A 158 -4.84 -18.84 -5.07
C LEU A 158 -4.64 -17.96 -6.30
N GLN A 159 -3.45 -18.00 -6.88
CA GLN A 159 -3.02 -17.14 -7.98
C GLN A 159 -2.84 -17.91 -9.27
N TYR A 160 -3.28 -17.35 -10.38
CA TYR A 160 -3.10 -17.90 -11.72
C TYR A 160 -2.62 -16.83 -12.71
N ASN A 161 -1.54 -17.13 -13.44
CA ASN A 161 -1.14 -16.36 -14.62
C ASN A 161 -1.42 -17.17 -15.87
N SER A 162 -2.01 -16.53 -16.88
CA SER A 162 -2.22 -17.15 -18.19
C SER A 162 -0.88 -17.37 -18.92
N ASN A 163 -0.83 -18.38 -19.80
CA ASN A 163 0.39 -18.73 -20.54
C ASN A 163 0.94 -17.59 -21.40
N ASN A 164 0.11 -16.67 -21.83
CA ASN A 164 0.51 -15.49 -22.62
C ASN A 164 0.84 -14.27 -21.75
N ASN A 165 0.85 -14.40 -20.42
CA ASN A 165 1.08 -13.35 -19.41
C ASN A 165 0.16 -12.12 -19.53
N LYS A 166 -0.97 -12.23 -20.24
CA LYS A 166 -1.92 -11.12 -20.38
C LYS A 166 -2.94 -11.07 -19.26
N TRP A 167 -3.26 -12.21 -18.67
CA TRP A 167 -4.26 -12.32 -17.61
C TRP A 167 -3.62 -12.84 -16.33
N PHE A 168 -3.90 -12.14 -15.25
CA PHE A 168 -3.67 -12.61 -13.88
C PHE A 168 -5.01 -12.66 -13.16
N GLY A 169 -5.24 -13.70 -12.38
CA GLY A 169 -6.40 -13.82 -11.51
C GLY A 169 -6.02 -14.36 -10.15
N SER A 170 -6.72 -13.92 -9.11
CA SER A 170 -6.58 -14.51 -7.80
C SER A 170 -7.91 -14.61 -7.05
N LEU A 171 -7.99 -15.63 -6.17
CA LEU A 171 -9.06 -15.85 -5.20
C LEU A 171 -8.42 -15.86 -3.81
N LEU A 172 -8.95 -15.04 -2.91
CA LEU A 172 -8.37 -14.85 -1.60
C LEU A 172 -9.37 -15.25 -0.50
N LEU A 173 -8.84 -15.91 0.53
CA LEU A 173 -9.51 -16.14 1.81
C LEU A 173 -8.68 -15.39 2.86
N LEU A 174 -9.24 -14.33 3.43
CA LEU A 174 -8.51 -13.32 4.20
C LEU A 174 -8.95 -13.31 5.66
N ASN A 175 -8.03 -13.08 6.58
CA ASN A 175 -8.35 -12.89 7.99
C ASN A 175 -9.25 -11.66 8.25
N GLY A 176 -9.28 -10.70 7.31
CA GLY A 176 -10.13 -9.52 7.41
C GLY A 176 -9.61 -8.36 6.55
N TRP A 177 -10.15 -7.19 6.79
CA TRP A 177 -9.75 -5.93 6.14
C TRP A 177 -8.51 -5.36 6.83
N GLN A 178 -7.34 -5.47 6.22
CA GLN A 178 -6.06 -5.00 6.76
C GLN A 178 -5.81 -5.52 8.19
N THR A 179 -5.76 -6.84 8.35
CA THR A 179 -5.42 -7.47 9.64
C THR A 179 -4.60 -8.74 9.43
N MET A 180 -3.60 -8.95 10.29
CA MET A 180 -2.76 -10.16 10.27
C MET A 180 -3.41 -11.33 11.01
N SER A 181 -4.31 -11.04 11.94
CA SER A 181 -5.07 -12.05 12.70
C SER A 181 -6.56 -11.76 12.66
N LEU A 182 -7.37 -12.79 12.75
CA LEU A 182 -8.82 -12.62 12.86
C LEU A 182 -9.14 -11.82 14.14
N MET A 183 -9.86 -10.72 13.97
CA MET A 183 -10.26 -9.88 15.12
C MET A 183 -11.32 -10.62 15.96
N PRO A 184 -11.31 -10.44 17.30
CA PRO A 184 -12.24 -11.16 18.19
C PRO A 184 -13.73 -10.97 17.84
N GLN A 185 -14.10 -9.85 17.22
CA GLN A 185 -15.47 -9.54 16.82
C GLN A 185 -15.86 -10.18 15.49
N GLN A 186 -14.91 -10.70 14.69
CA GLN A 186 -15.17 -11.29 13.40
C GLN A 186 -15.50 -12.80 13.56
N ALA A 187 -16.57 -13.25 12.91
CA ALA A 187 -16.97 -14.64 12.93
C ALA A 187 -16.36 -15.46 11.78
N LEU A 188 -16.13 -14.83 10.63
CA LEU A 188 -15.71 -15.51 9.40
C LEU A 188 -14.58 -14.75 8.69
N PRO A 189 -13.67 -15.48 8.02
CA PRO A 189 -12.72 -14.88 7.08
C PRO A 189 -13.42 -14.15 5.94
N GLY A 190 -12.77 -13.08 5.44
CA GLY A 190 -13.21 -12.36 4.25
C GLY A 190 -12.83 -13.07 2.96
N LEU A 191 -13.55 -12.74 1.88
CA LEU A 191 -13.28 -13.21 0.52
C LEU A 191 -12.76 -12.05 -0.33
N GLY A 192 -11.73 -12.31 -1.13
CA GLY A 192 -11.20 -11.36 -2.10
C GLY A 192 -11.11 -11.96 -3.49
N THR A 193 -11.22 -11.11 -4.51
CA THR A 193 -10.92 -11.49 -5.89
C THR A 193 -10.07 -10.42 -6.56
N GLN A 194 -9.22 -10.83 -7.50
CA GLN A 194 -8.52 -9.92 -8.38
C GLN A 194 -8.47 -10.46 -9.80
N ILE A 195 -8.71 -9.61 -10.76
CA ILE A 195 -8.48 -9.87 -12.18
C ILE A 195 -7.68 -8.70 -12.75
N GLN A 196 -6.54 -9.01 -13.35
CA GLN A 196 -5.71 -8.03 -14.03
C GLN A 196 -5.54 -8.42 -15.50
N PHE A 197 -5.68 -7.45 -16.39
CA PHE A 197 -5.49 -7.61 -17.82
C PHE A 197 -4.41 -6.68 -18.36
N LYS A 198 -3.38 -7.27 -18.97
CA LYS A 198 -2.26 -6.58 -19.61
C LYS A 198 -2.24 -6.94 -21.10
N PRO A 199 -3.00 -6.24 -21.96
CA PRO A 199 -3.01 -6.54 -23.39
C PRO A 199 -1.62 -6.42 -24.02
N ASN A 200 -0.80 -5.53 -23.51
CA ASN A 200 0.59 -5.29 -23.89
C ASN A 200 1.37 -4.70 -22.67
N SER A 201 2.65 -4.39 -22.85
CA SER A 201 3.53 -3.84 -21.80
C SER A 201 3.19 -2.40 -21.35
N LYS A 202 2.30 -1.71 -22.07
CA LYS A 202 1.97 -0.29 -21.81
C LYS A 202 0.63 -0.10 -21.08
N ILE A 203 -0.20 -1.11 -21.01
CA ILE A 203 -1.55 -1.02 -20.45
C ILE A 203 -1.74 -2.08 -19.38
N THR A 204 -2.15 -1.65 -18.21
CA THR A 204 -2.63 -2.52 -17.14
C THR A 204 -4.03 -2.08 -16.72
N LEU A 205 -4.96 -3.01 -16.72
CA LEU A 205 -6.31 -2.85 -16.19
C LEU A 205 -6.48 -3.82 -15.04
N ASN A 206 -7.12 -3.41 -13.96
CA ASN A 206 -7.33 -4.25 -12.79
C ASN A 206 -8.72 -4.04 -12.20
N HIS A 207 -9.31 -5.12 -11.71
CA HIS A 207 -10.47 -5.12 -10.85
C HIS A 207 -10.21 -6.02 -9.64
N SER A 208 -10.47 -5.50 -8.45
CA SER A 208 -10.33 -6.22 -7.18
C SER A 208 -11.58 -6.06 -6.34
N THR A 209 -11.92 -7.08 -5.54
CA THR A 209 -13.06 -7.03 -4.62
C THR A 209 -12.69 -7.57 -3.25
N TYR A 210 -13.42 -7.12 -2.24
CA TYR A 210 -13.43 -7.68 -0.89
C TYR A 210 -14.87 -7.83 -0.39
N LEU A 211 -15.17 -8.94 0.26
CA LEU A 211 -16.41 -9.17 0.99
C LEU A 211 -16.07 -9.85 2.32
N GLY A 212 -16.36 -9.21 3.42
CA GLY A 212 -16.08 -9.78 4.74
C GLY A 212 -16.43 -8.82 5.87
N GLU A 213 -16.35 -9.32 7.07
CA GLU A 213 -16.57 -8.52 8.27
C GLU A 213 -15.40 -7.57 8.53
N VAL A 214 -15.71 -6.42 9.09
CA VAL A 214 -14.74 -5.46 9.64
C VAL A 214 -15.12 -5.17 11.09
N ALA A 215 -14.12 -5.10 11.97
CA ALA A 215 -14.35 -4.71 13.36
C ALA A 215 -14.71 -3.23 13.44
N VAL A 216 -15.78 -2.92 14.14
CA VAL A 216 -16.25 -1.56 14.43
C VAL A 216 -16.60 -1.47 15.91
N LEU A 217 -15.73 -0.85 16.70
CA LEU A 217 -15.84 -0.82 18.17
C LEU A 217 -15.94 -2.24 18.73
N ASP A 218 -17.03 -2.57 19.43
CA ASP A 218 -17.29 -3.86 20.08
C ASP A 218 -18.10 -4.83 19.21
N SER A 219 -18.27 -4.54 17.90
CA SER A 219 -19.07 -5.33 16.97
C SER A 219 -18.33 -5.58 15.65
N SER A 220 -18.90 -6.41 14.79
CA SER A 220 -18.49 -6.54 13.39
C SER A 220 -19.59 -6.06 12.47
N GLN A 221 -19.21 -5.59 11.30
CA GLN A 221 -20.12 -5.14 10.24
C GLN A 221 -19.66 -5.72 8.91
N LEU A 222 -20.59 -6.17 8.10
CA LEU A 222 -20.26 -6.68 6.78
C LEU A 222 -19.88 -5.54 5.84
N ARG A 223 -18.76 -5.69 5.14
CA ARG A 223 -18.21 -4.74 4.15
C ARG A 223 -18.10 -5.42 2.81
N PHE A 224 -18.62 -4.78 1.78
CA PHE A 224 -18.29 -5.07 0.39
C PHE A 224 -17.50 -3.90 -0.19
N PHE A 225 -16.44 -4.23 -0.92
CA PHE A 225 -15.58 -3.22 -1.56
C PHE A 225 -15.14 -3.69 -2.94
N GLN A 226 -15.05 -2.75 -3.86
CA GLN A 226 -14.48 -2.99 -5.18
C GLN A 226 -13.56 -1.84 -5.60
N ASN A 227 -12.50 -2.21 -6.28
CA ASN A 227 -11.49 -1.32 -6.81
C ASN A 227 -11.32 -1.57 -8.30
N LEU A 228 -11.31 -0.52 -9.08
CA LEU A 228 -10.97 -0.52 -10.49
C LEU A 228 -9.80 0.42 -10.71
N TYR A 229 -8.77 -0.02 -11.43
CA TYR A 229 -7.73 0.89 -11.88
C TYR A 229 -7.23 0.59 -13.30
N ALA A 230 -6.67 1.63 -13.91
CA ALA A 230 -5.95 1.57 -15.16
C ALA A 230 -4.61 2.31 -15.04
N SER A 231 -3.54 1.74 -15.61
CA SER A 231 -2.26 2.41 -15.82
C SER A 231 -1.87 2.29 -17.28
N ILE A 232 -1.62 3.43 -17.93
CA ILE A 232 -1.42 3.51 -19.39
C ILE A 232 -0.18 4.35 -19.70
N LEU A 233 0.80 3.76 -20.37
CA LEU A 233 1.96 4.46 -20.92
C LEU A 233 1.70 4.90 -22.35
N LEU A 234 1.65 6.22 -22.59
CA LEU A 234 1.40 6.83 -23.89
C LEU A 234 2.69 7.43 -24.46
N LYS A 235 3.01 7.09 -25.71
CA LYS A 235 4.16 7.64 -26.47
C LYS A 235 5.50 7.58 -25.68
N ASP A 236 5.64 6.58 -24.80
CA ASP A 236 6.82 6.32 -23.96
C ASP A 236 7.26 7.48 -23.03
N LYS A 237 6.42 8.51 -22.91
CA LYS A 237 6.69 9.71 -22.08
C LYS A 237 5.58 10.07 -21.12
N TRP A 238 4.35 9.70 -21.40
CA TRP A 238 3.22 10.01 -20.55
C TRP A 238 2.71 8.75 -19.87
N THR A 239 2.64 8.77 -18.57
CA THR A 239 1.94 7.73 -17.81
C THR A 239 0.66 8.32 -17.26
N VAL A 240 -0.47 7.70 -17.57
CA VAL A 240 -1.78 8.06 -17.04
C VAL A 240 -2.26 6.94 -16.12
N GLN A 241 -2.70 7.31 -14.94
CA GLN A 241 -3.26 6.39 -13.95
C GLN A 241 -4.63 6.86 -13.52
N LEU A 242 -5.56 5.92 -13.42
CA LEU A 242 -6.94 6.13 -12.98
C LEU A 242 -7.28 5.07 -11.97
N GLN A 243 -7.96 5.46 -10.88
CA GLN A 243 -8.52 4.52 -9.92
C GLN A 243 -9.88 5.01 -9.48
N ALA A 244 -10.81 4.09 -9.29
CA ALA A 244 -12.11 4.31 -8.68
C ALA A 244 -12.41 3.16 -7.72
N ASP A 245 -12.79 3.52 -6.51
CA ASP A 245 -13.18 2.60 -5.46
C ASP A 245 -14.62 2.86 -5.03
N TYR A 246 -15.31 1.80 -4.70
CA TYR A 246 -16.65 1.87 -4.13
C TYR A 246 -16.80 0.84 -3.02
N GLY A 247 -17.12 1.31 -1.83
CA GLY A 247 -17.35 0.47 -0.67
C GLY A 247 -18.77 0.63 -0.13
N MET A 248 -19.33 -0.46 0.36
CA MET A 248 -20.60 -0.51 1.08
C MET A 248 -20.39 -1.21 2.41
N GLN A 249 -21.11 -0.76 3.43
CA GLN A 249 -21.05 -1.34 4.77
C GLN A 249 -22.46 -1.47 5.35
N GLU A 250 -22.71 -2.61 5.97
CA GLU A 250 -23.91 -2.85 6.76
C GLU A 250 -23.71 -2.21 8.13
N THR A 251 -24.57 -1.24 8.49
CA THR A 251 -24.47 -0.56 9.78
C THR A 251 -25.72 -0.73 10.66
N GLY A 252 -26.67 -1.54 10.20
CA GLY A 252 -27.92 -1.88 10.87
C GLY A 252 -28.46 -3.23 10.41
N ASN A 253 -29.74 -3.46 10.55
CA ASN A 253 -30.39 -4.72 10.18
C ASN A 253 -30.88 -4.79 8.73
N ASP A 254 -30.66 -3.72 7.94
CA ASP A 254 -31.24 -3.56 6.60
C ASP A 254 -30.25 -3.90 5.45
N GLY A 255 -29.16 -4.62 5.75
CA GLY A 255 -28.14 -4.98 4.78
C GLY A 255 -27.16 -3.82 4.49
N PHE A 256 -26.64 -3.75 3.26
CA PHE A 256 -25.70 -2.69 2.86
C PHE A 256 -26.40 -1.34 2.70
N ASP A 257 -26.48 -0.59 3.78
CA ASP A 257 -27.24 0.67 3.89
C ASP A 257 -26.39 1.93 3.71
N LYS A 258 -25.07 1.84 3.84
CA LYS A 258 -24.15 2.98 3.71
C LYS A 258 -23.00 2.70 2.77
N SER A 259 -22.51 3.74 2.12
CA SER A 259 -21.43 3.62 1.13
C SER A 259 -20.47 4.80 1.17
N TRP A 260 -19.26 4.55 0.66
CA TRP A 260 -18.24 5.57 0.35
C TRP A 260 -17.65 5.31 -1.02
N MET A 261 -16.99 6.31 -1.58
CA MET A 261 -16.25 6.17 -2.82
C MET A 261 -14.95 6.96 -2.79
N THR A 262 -13.97 6.51 -3.54
CA THR A 262 -12.75 7.28 -3.83
C THR A 262 -12.48 7.32 -5.33
N GLY A 263 -11.82 8.40 -5.74
CA GLY A 263 -11.35 8.58 -7.10
C GLY A 263 -9.93 9.13 -7.12
N PHE A 264 -9.13 8.64 -8.05
CA PHE A 264 -7.77 9.09 -8.27
C PHE A 264 -7.50 9.23 -9.77
N PHE A 265 -6.90 10.34 -10.14
CA PHE A 265 -6.32 10.59 -11.45
C PHE A 265 -4.88 11.05 -11.28
N GLY A 266 -3.94 10.35 -11.92
CA GLY A 266 -2.52 10.70 -11.96
C GLY A 266 -2.04 10.80 -13.40
N ILE A 267 -1.22 11.82 -13.68
CA ILE A 267 -0.55 11.98 -14.96
C ILE A 267 0.91 12.34 -14.74
N SER A 268 1.82 11.61 -15.35
CA SER A 268 3.25 11.87 -15.33
C SER A 268 3.77 12.14 -16.72
N TYR A 269 4.66 13.13 -16.84
CA TYR A 269 5.39 13.42 -18.06
C TYR A 269 6.89 13.27 -17.84
N GLN A 270 7.51 12.35 -18.55
CA GLN A 270 8.96 12.13 -18.52
C GLN A 270 9.65 13.17 -19.41
N LEU A 271 10.27 14.19 -18.80
CA LEU A 271 11.02 15.23 -19.49
C LEU A 271 12.30 14.67 -20.15
N ASN A 272 13.05 13.89 -19.38
CA ASN A 272 14.24 13.17 -19.80
C ASN A 272 14.42 11.91 -18.93
N GLU A 273 15.48 11.15 -19.09
CA GLU A 273 15.72 9.89 -18.37
C GLU A 273 15.74 10.03 -16.83
N LYS A 274 15.99 11.24 -16.32
CA LYS A 274 16.12 11.50 -14.88
C LYS A 274 14.96 12.28 -14.28
N LEU A 275 14.23 13.07 -15.06
CA LEU A 275 13.27 14.03 -14.56
C LEU A 275 11.87 13.78 -15.09
N ALA A 276 10.93 13.60 -14.17
CA ALA A 276 9.51 13.52 -14.44
C ALA A 276 8.73 14.59 -13.65
N LEU A 277 7.69 15.12 -14.28
CA LEU A 277 6.69 15.98 -13.66
C LEU A 277 5.40 15.19 -13.52
N VAL A 278 4.73 15.33 -12.37
CA VAL A 278 3.49 14.59 -12.07
C VAL A 278 2.42 15.55 -11.58
N GLY A 279 1.21 15.37 -12.10
CA GLY A 279 -0.01 15.98 -11.59
C GLY A 279 -0.95 14.92 -11.04
N ARG A 280 -1.64 15.22 -9.94
CA ARG A 280 -2.64 14.35 -9.33
C ARG A 280 -3.90 15.15 -8.98
N ALA A 281 -5.06 14.51 -9.20
CA ALA A 281 -6.34 14.93 -8.65
C ALA A 281 -6.99 13.75 -7.95
N GLU A 282 -7.65 13.98 -6.82
CA GLU A 282 -8.20 12.93 -5.98
C GLU A 282 -9.49 13.38 -5.30
N LEU A 283 -10.37 12.42 -5.02
CA LEU A 283 -11.64 12.61 -4.34
C LEU A 283 -11.85 11.46 -3.35
N LEU A 284 -12.35 11.77 -2.17
CA LEU A 284 -12.97 10.82 -1.27
C LEU A 284 -14.32 11.38 -0.84
N ARG A 285 -15.36 10.56 -0.96
CA ARG A 285 -16.70 10.85 -0.46
C ARG A 285 -17.08 9.82 0.58
N ASP A 286 -17.23 10.27 1.82
CA ASP A 286 -17.59 9.43 2.98
C ASP A 286 -18.60 10.15 3.88
N LYS A 287 -19.82 10.23 3.39
CA LYS A 287 -20.94 10.91 4.09
C LYS A 287 -21.24 10.32 5.46
N TYR A 288 -20.89 9.06 5.65
CA TYR A 288 -21.27 8.30 6.84
C TYR A 288 -20.10 8.02 7.79
N ASN A 289 -18.93 8.59 7.52
CA ASN A 289 -17.71 8.38 8.30
C ASN A 289 -17.31 6.89 8.44
N LEU A 290 -17.44 6.14 7.36
CA LEU A 290 -17.15 4.70 7.34
C LEU A 290 -15.65 4.39 7.32
N VAL A 291 -14.85 5.29 6.74
CA VAL A 291 -13.39 5.15 6.62
C VAL A 291 -12.63 6.34 7.20
N ILE A 292 -13.21 7.53 7.23
CA ILE A 292 -12.58 8.71 7.84
C ILE A 292 -13.53 9.37 8.84
N SER A 293 -13.18 9.32 10.10
CA SER A 293 -13.97 9.94 11.17
C SER A 293 -14.04 11.47 11.00
N GLY A 294 -15.24 12.04 11.11
CA GLY A 294 -15.48 13.49 11.13
C GLY A 294 -15.51 14.15 9.75
N VAL A 295 -15.30 13.44 8.65
CA VAL A 295 -15.38 14.03 7.30
C VAL A 295 -16.81 14.43 6.93
N ASN A 296 -17.79 13.60 7.23
CA ASN A 296 -19.23 13.81 7.01
C ASN A 296 -19.62 14.17 5.57
N ASN A 297 -18.72 14.12 4.59
CA ASN A 297 -18.95 14.40 3.18
C ASN A 297 -17.71 14.13 2.33
N ASP A 298 -17.18 15.15 1.63
CA ASP A 298 -16.17 15.03 0.59
C ASP A 298 -14.83 15.64 1.01
N LEU A 299 -13.74 14.96 0.63
CA LEU A 299 -12.39 15.50 0.54
C LEU A 299 -11.96 15.53 -0.92
N TRP A 300 -11.42 16.68 -1.35
CA TRP A 300 -10.84 16.89 -2.67
C TRP A 300 -9.33 17.16 -2.51
N GLY A 301 -8.53 16.55 -3.33
CA GLY A 301 -7.09 16.79 -3.30
C GLY A 301 -6.53 16.99 -4.70
N TYR A 302 -5.45 17.76 -4.78
CA TYR A 302 -4.61 17.85 -5.96
C TYR A 302 -3.16 18.07 -5.55
N SER A 303 -2.24 17.57 -6.35
CA SER A 303 -0.82 17.78 -6.12
C SER A 303 -0.01 17.89 -7.41
N PHE A 304 1.15 18.54 -7.27
CA PHE A 304 2.17 18.62 -8.31
C PHE A 304 3.48 18.09 -7.75
N ASN A 305 4.10 17.18 -8.50
CA ASN A 305 5.33 16.52 -8.08
C ASN A 305 6.43 16.72 -9.11
N LEU A 306 7.65 16.80 -8.60
CA LEU A 306 8.88 16.67 -9.35
C LEU A 306 9.62 15.44 -8.83
N ASN A 307 9.87 14.47 -9.71
CA ASN A 307 10.65 13.28 -9.40
C ASN A 307 11.98 13.37 -10.15
N TYR A 308 13.09 13.39 -9.42
CA TYR A 308 14.43 13.49 -10.00
C TYR A 308 15.29 12.28 -9.60
N LEU A 309 15.64 11.46 -10.57
CA LEU A 309 16.51 10.31 -10.39
C LEU A 309 17.96 10.75 -10.36
N LEU A 310 18.51 10.86 -9.15
CA LEU A 310 19.93 11.21 -8.94
C LEU A 310 20.84 10.08 -9.45
N ASP A 311 20.47 8.84 -9.15
CA ASP A 311 21.06 7.59 -9.61
C ASP A 311 19.96 6.56 -9.86
N LYS A 312 20.24 5.44 -10.54
CA LYS A 312 19.25 4.36 -10.76
C LYS A 312 18.64 3.80 -9.48
N HIS A 313 19.27 4.04 -8.34
CA HIS A 313 18.87 3.57 -7.02
C HIS A 313 18.48 4.69 -6.06
N LEU A 314 18.61 5.97 -6.45
CA LEU A 314 18.39 7.11 -5.58
C LEU A 314 17.53 8.17 -6.28
N MET A 315 16.40 8.49 -5.69
CA MET A 315 15.43 9.47 -6.19
C MET A 315 15.20 10.58 -5.18
N PHE A 316 15.31 11.82 -5.63
CA PHE A 316 14.81 13.01 -4.93
C PHE A 316 13.41 13.32 -5.43
N ARG A 317 12.50 13.70 -4.51
CA ARG A 317 11.12 14.07 -4.83
C ARG A 317 10.75 15.35 -4.12
N ALA A 318 9.97 16.18 -4.81
CA ALA A 318 9.33 17.34 -4.24
C ALA A 318 7.86 17.33 -4.64
N GLU A 319 6.96 17.50 -3.69
CA GLU A 319 5.51 17.52 -3.91
C GLU A 319 4.87 18.67 -3.17
N TRP A 320 4.12 19.51 -3.89
CA TRP A 320 3.14 20.38 -3.27
C TRP A 320 1.77 19.71 -3.37
N ARG A 321 1.05 19.63 -2.23
CA ARG A 321 -0.27 19.00 -2.12
C ARG A 321 -1.25 19.91 -1.41
N ASN A 322 -2.47 19.96 -1.94
CA ASN A 322 -3.64 20.55 -1.30
C ASN A 322 -4.67 19.46 -1.03
N ILE A 323 -5.34 19.51 0.12
CA ILE A 323 -6.58 18.78 0.42
C ILE A 323 -7.59 19.77 0.96
N THR A 324 -8.81 19.74 0.44
CA THR A 324 -9.90 20.64 0.80
C THR A 324 -11.17 19.85 1.10
N SER A 325 -11.99 20.33 2.04
CA SER A 325 -13.29 19.78 2.37
C SER A 325 -14.30 20.91 2.57
N ASN A 326 -15.58 20.61 2.29
CA ASN A 326 -16.67 21.53 2.62
C ASN A 326 -17.22 21.33 4.04
N SER A 327 -16.88 20.20 4.68
CA SER A 327 -17.45 19.79 5.96
C SER A 327 -16.41 19.46 7.01
N TYR A 328 -15.26 18.96 6.61
CA TYR A 328 -14.14 18.65 7.51
C TYR A 328 -13.33 19.91 7.80
N THR A 329 -13.00 20.11 9.05
CA THR A 329 -12.15 21.22 9.50
C THR A 329 -10.80 20.68 9.93
N PHE A 330 -9.74 21.13 9.27
CA PHE A 330 -8.36 20.82 9.62
C PHE A 330 -7.97 21.67 10.84
N ALA A 331 -7.71 21.02 11.98
CA ALA A 331 -7.36 21.66 13.23
C ALA A 331 -5.85 21.83 13.36
N PHE A 332 -5.33 22.99 13.04
CA PHE A 332 -3.94 23.40 13.29
C PHE A 332 -3.77 23.92 14.73
N GLN A 333 -2.55 24.18 15.15
CA GLN A 333 -2.23 24.57 16.52
C GLN A 333 -3.02 25.80 17.02
N ASN A 334 -3.23 26.82 16.17
CA ASN A 334 -3.93 28.06 16.54
C ASN A 334 -5.03 28.42 15.55
N PHE A 335 -5.35 27.56 14.60
CA PHE A 335 -6.26 27.81 13.49
C PHE A 335 -7.12 26.59 13.20
N SER A 336 -8.21 26.82 12.52
CA SER A 336 -9.02 25.79 11.90
C SER A 336 -9.45 26.24 10.52
N GLU A 337 -9.17 25.45 9.51
CA GLU A 337 -9.49 25.75 8.11
C GLU A 337 -10.10 24.53 7.42
N ASN A 338 -10.79 24.77 6.32
CA ASN A 338 -11.38 23.70 5.50
C ASN A 338 -10.41 23.15 4.45
N HIS A 339 -9.15 23.54 4.48
CA HIS A 339 -8.11 23.06 3.58
C HIS A 339 -6.77 22.96 4.29
N MET A 340 -5.91 22.10 3.75
CA MET A 340 -4.48 22.03 4.08
C MET A 340 -3.65 22.11 2.81
N ASN A 341 -2.54 22.87 2.90
CA ASN A 341 -1.53 22.96 1.86
C ASN A 341 -0.17 22.58 2.44
N GLY A 342 0.58 21.75 1.76
CA GLY A 342 1.88 21.31 2.23
C GLY A 342 2.90 21.12 1.12
N LEU A 343 4.15 21.44 1.43
CA LEU A 343 5.32 21.09 0.65
C LEU A 343 5.97 19.86 1.29
N ASN A 344 6.28 18.88 0.48
CA ASN A 344 6.93 17.64 0.89
C ASN A 344 8.19 17.45 0.07
N LEU A 345 9.27 17.07 0.72
CA LEU A 345 10.54 16.73 0.10
C LEU A 345 10.94 15.34 0.57
N SER A 346 11.40 14.46 -0.31
CA SER A 346 11.95 13.17 0.10
C SER A 346 13.20 12.77 -0.68
N LEU A 347 13.97 11.92 -0.05
CA LEU A 347 15.06 11.18 -0.64
C LEU A 347 14.79 9.69 -0.41
N ALA A 348 14.59 8.95 -1.51
CA ALA A 348 14.26 7.54 -1.50
C ALA A 348 15.36 6.73 -2.17
N ALA A 349 15.81 5.67 -1.52
CA ALA A 349 16.84 4.75 -2.04
C ALA A 349 16.33 3.31 -2.06
N GLN A 350 16.75 2.53 -3.09
CA GLN A 350 16.49 1.11 -3.20
C GLN A 350 17.71 0.36 -3.76
N PHE A 351 17.93 -0.88 -3.35
CA PHE A 351 19.00 -1.75 -3.83
C PHE A 351 18.54 -3.19 -3.97
#